data_63339cb7ab7a8acac694cc0317e49826
#
_entry.id   63339cb7ab7a8acac694cc0317e49826
#
_cell.length_a   1.000
_cell.length_b   1.000
_cell.length_c   1.000
_cell.angle_alpha   90.00
_cell.angle_beta   90.00
_cell.angle_gamma   90.00
#
_symmetry.space_group_name_H-M   'P 1'
#
loop_
_entity.id
_entity.type
_entity.pdbx_description
1 polymer ?
#
loop_
_entity_poly.entity_id
_entity_poly.type
_entity_poly.pdbx_seq_one_letter_code
_entity_poly.pdbx_strand_id
1 'polypeptide(L)'
;MARQSNGVSAISRVVLVLDTFSFEAPFLSLSEISERAGIPMSSAHRIVSELVEHGLLERMPDRSYRVGNRLWEMGSRTPGALGLREIALPYLHAIQSRVRQHTQLLVRSGLDVLVIERLSARDAVVNASIVGGRIPIQHSSSGIVLLAHADTERADDDLVARVIERGLSPITETSLRTGNQLRDAVDRARRDGYAVSAGWIFEESRGIAVPIRGSQGVVVGTVSVVIPNDDSPVDDLVRLLRLAAEGISDALLRSYLPPGHPQARPGGIYRQLVSSSERSMAYFEHLLEEHGDAVHDGHLAADVEPQLR
;
A
#
# COMPACT_ATOMS: atom_id res chain seq x y z
N MET A 1 24.36 -33.33 19.79
CA MET A 1 23.14 -33.51 18.93
C MET A 1 22.08 -32.51 19.38
N ALA A 2 21.99 -31.38 18.71
CA ALA A 2 20.98 -30.37 19.00
C ALA A 2 19.66 -30.81 18.37
N ARG A 3 18.64 -30.97 19.19
CA ARG A 3 17.27 -31.31 18.82
C ARG A 3 16.69 -30.15 18.00
N GLN A 4 16.49 -30.34 16.69
CA GLN A 4 15.68 -29.43 15.89
C GLN A 4 14.28 -29.43 16.47
N SER A 5 13.92 -28.36 17.20
CA SER A 5 12.54 -28.12 17.60
C SER A 5 11.81 -27.56 16.37
N ASN A 6 10.97 -28.38 15.72
CA ASN A 6 10.00 -27.99 14.70
C ASN A 6 8.88 -27.12 15.31
N GLY A 7 9.22 -26.07 16.03
CA GLY A 7 8.29 -25.14 16.64
C GLY A 7 8.28 -23.83 15.83
N VAL A 8 7.11 -23.39 15.43
CA VAL A 8 6.88 -22.03 14.87
C VAL A 8 7.56 -21.02 15.81
N SER A 9 8.45 -20.16 15.29
CA SER A 9 9.21 -19.20 16.09
C SER A 9 8.27 -18.22 16.83
N ALA A 10 8.78 -17.58 17.90
CA ALA A 10 8.01 -16.57 18.62
C ALA A 10 7.55 -15.43 17.68
N ILE A 11 8.44 -14.96 16.80
CA ILE A 11 8.13 -13.93 15.81
C ILE A 11 7.05 -14.40 14.84
N SER A 12 7.17 -15.63 14.34
CA SER A 12 6.14 -16.19 13.45
C SER A 12 4.76 -16.25 14.11
N ARG A 13 4.70 -16.58 15.41
CA ARG A 13 3.42 -16.58 16.16
C ARG A 13 2.86 -15.18 16.34
N VAL A 14 3.70 -14.17 16.56
CA VAL A 14 3.29 -12.76 16.59
C VAL A 14 2.68 -12.35 15.25
N VAL A 15 3.35 -12.69 14.14
CA VAL A 15 2.83 -12.41 12.79
C VAL A 15 1.49 -13.12 12.57
N LEU A 16 1.37 -14.41 12.94
CA LEU A 16 0.11 -15.15 12.83
C LEU A 16 -1.03 -14.46 13.60
N VAL A 17 -0.77 -13.92 14.79
CA VAL A 17 -1.77 -13.17 15.58
C VAL A 17 -2.15 -11.87 14.87
N LEU A 18 -1.19 -11.11 14.36
CA LEU A 18 -1.48 -9.85 13.65
C LEU A 18 -2.24 -10.10 12.34
N ASP A 19 -1.93 -11.18 11.62
CA ASP A 19 -2.59 -11.58 10.37
C ASP A 19 -4.05 -12.05 10.56
N THR A 20 -4.51 -12.27 11.81
CA THR A 20 -5.92 -12.60 12.07
C THR A 20 -6.85 -11.42 11.83
N PHE A 21 -6.34 -10.20 11.95
CA PHE A 21 -7.13 -8.99 11.75
C PHE A 21 -7.24 -8.68 10.26
N SER A 22 -8.47 -8.44 9.80
CA SER A 22 -8.76 -8.08 8.42
C SER A 22 -9.74 -6.91 8.35
N PHE A 23 -10.02 -6.42 7.14
CA PHE A 23 -11.01 -5.35 6.95
C PHE A 23 -12.43 -5.81 7.32
N GLU A 24 -12.74 -7.10 7.13
CA GLU A 24 -14.03 -7.69 7.48
C GLU A 24 -14.11 -8.01 8.99
N ALA A 25 -12.97 -8.15 9.64
CA ALA A 25 -12.86 -8.50 11.05
C ALA A 25 -11.80 -7.64 11.76
N PRO A 26 -12.02 -6.32 11.87
CA PRO A 26 -11.08 -5.39 12.50
C PRO A 26 -11.08 -5.48 14.03
N PHE A 27 -12.10 -6.10 14.63
CA PHE A 27 -12.24 -6.33 16.07
C PHE A 27 -12.40 -7.82 16.31
N LEU A 28 -11.56 -8.40 17.16
CA LEU A 28 -11.58 -9.82 17.47
C LEU A 28 -11.48 -10.05 18.99
N SER A 29 -12.22 -11.04 19.48
CA SER A 29 -12.02 -11.58 20.81
C SER A 29 -10.76 -12.42 20.88
N LEU A 30 -10.25 -12.68 22.09
CA LEU A 30 -9.08 -13.54 22.29
C LEU A 30 -9.31 -14.98 21.73
N SER A 31 -10.54 -15.50 21.83
CA SER A 31 -10.92 -16.81 21.30
C SER A 31 -10.83 -16.85 19.77
N GLU A 32 -11.36 -15.84 19.09
CA GLU A 32 -11.29 -15.75 17.63
C GLU A 32 -9.84 -15.59 17.15
N ILE A 33 -9.03 -14.80 17.85
CA ILE A 33 -7.58 -14.68 17.55
C ILE A 33 -6.90 -16.04 17.69
N SER A 34 -7.14 -16.77 18.79
CA SER A 34 -6.57 -18.11 19.02
C SER A 34 -6.94 -19.09 17.92
N GLU A 35 -8.22 -19.12 17.54
CA GLU A 35 -8.77 -20.01 16.52
C GLU A 35 -8.19 -19.68 15.13
N ARG A 36 -8.26 -18.42 14.72
CA ARG A 36 -7.77 -17.96 13.40
C ARG A 36 -6.25 -18.10 13.24
N ALA A 37 -5.49 -17.80 14.30
CA ALA A 37 -4.04 -17.97 14.30
C ALA A 37 -3.60 -19.44 14.40
N GLY A 38 -4.50 -20.35 14.72
CA GLY A 38 -4.19 -21.78 14.90
C GLY A 38 -3.23 -22.05 16.07
N ILE A 39 -3.27 -21.22 17.14
CA ILE A 39 -2.39 -21.34 18.31
C ILE A 39 -3.22 -21.60 19.58
N PRO A 40 -2.66 -22.33 20.59
CA PRO A 40 -3.36 -22.57 21.85
C PRO A 40 -3.73 -21.26 22.56
N MET A 41 -4.90 -21.25 23.22
CA MET A 41 -5.45 -20.08 23.95
C MET A 41 -4.44 -19.46 24.93
N SER A 42 -3.68 -20.28 25.67
CA SER A 42 -2.66 -19.78 26.61
C SER A 42 -1.53 -19.03 25.89
N SER A 43 -1.14 -19.50 24.69
CA SER A 43 -0.14 -18.83 23.87
C SER A 43 -0.69 -17.55 23.25
N ALA A 44 -1.95 -17.58 22.76
CA ALA A 44 -2.63 -16.40 22.25
C ALA A 44 -2.74 -15.31 23.32
N HIS A 45 -3.18 -15.69 24.54
CA HIS A 45 -3.29 -14.74 25.67
C HIS A 45 -1.95 -14.05 25.95
N ARG A 46 -0.87 -14.81 26.06
CA ARG A 46 0.46 -14.25 26.36
C ARG A 46 0.92 -13.29 25.26
N ILE A 47 0.81 -13.70 23.98
CA ILE A 47 1.24 -12.88 22.84
C ILE A 47 0.37 -11.61 22.72
N VAL A 48 -0.95 -11.74 22.82
CA VAL A 48 -1.87 -10.59 22.76
C VAL A 48 -1.60 -9.62 23.90
N SER A 49 -1.33 -10.11 25.12
CA SER A 49 -1.00 -9.25 26.26
C SER A 49 0.30 -8.47 26.03
N GLU A 50 1.35 -9.11 25.53
CA GLU A 50 2.60 -8.44 25.15
C GLU A 50 2.38 -7.42 24.02
N LEU A 51 1.57 -7.76 23.00
CA LEU A 51 1.25 -6.83 21.91
C LEU A 51 0.47 -5.60 22.39
N VAL A 52 -0.44 -5.78 23.37
CA VAL A 52 -1.17 -4.65 24.00
C VAL A 52 -0.21 -3.79 24.83
N GLU A 53 0.66 -4.41 25.62
CA GLU A 53 1.67 -3.69 26.40
C GLU A 53 2.57 -2.81 25.53
N HIS A 54 2.92 -3.32 24.34
CA HIS A 54 3.72 -2.58 23.36
C HIS A 54 2.90 -1.67 22.42
N GLY A 55 1.58 -1.57 22.59
CA GLY A 55 0.71 -0.73 21.76
C GLY A 55 0.51 -1.21 20.31
N LEU A 56 0.94 -2.45 20.01
CA LEU A 56 0.75 -3.07 18.69
C LEU A 56 -0.68 -3.59 18.49
N LEU A 57 -1.34 -3.96 19.59
CA LEU A 57 -2.78 -4.16 19.70
C LEU A 57 -3.35 -3.23 20.76
N GLU A 58 -4.65 -2.91 20.63
CA GLU A 58 -5.42 -2.19 21.62
C GLU A 58 -6.59 -3.05 22.10
N ARG A 59 -6.81 -3.06 23.43
CA ARG A 59 -7.95 -3.73 24.03
C ARG A 59 -9.11 -2.77 24.16
N MET A 60 -10.26 -3.15 23.63
CA MET A 60 -11.47 -2.37 23.64
C MET A 60 -12.29 -2.59 24.96
N PRO A 61 -13.24 -1.70 25.30
CA PRO A 61 -14.08 -1.85 26.51
C PRO A 61 -14.91 -3.13 26.55
N ASP A 62 -15.32 -3.65 25.38
CA ASP A 62 -16.05 -4.92 25.20
C ASP A 62 -15.15 -6.16 25.26
N ARG A 63 -13.87 -5.97 25.62
CA ARG A 63 -12.81 -6.99 25.67
C ARG A 63 -12.38 -7.55 24.32
N SER A 64 -12.83 -7.00 23.20
CA SER A 64 -12.24 -7.26 21.89
C SER A 64 -10.88 -6.57 21.76
N TYR A 65 -10.15 -6.94 20.72
CA TYR A 65 -8.84 -6.37 20.37
C TYR A 65 -8.91 -5.82 18.95
N ARG A 66 -8.12 -4.79 18.69
CA ARG A 66 -7.88 -4.24 17.35
C ARG A 66 -6.40 -3.98 17.14
N VAL A 67 -6.01 -3.77 15.90
CA VAL A 67 -4.65 -3.29 15.56
C VAL A 67 -4.41 -1.92 16.18
N GLY A 68 -3.30 -1.79 16.92
CA GLY A 68 -2.91 -0.56 17.60
C GLY A 68 -2.26 0.47 16.67
N ASN A 69 -2.41 1.75 17.02
CA ASN A 69 -1.85 2.86 16.25
C ASN A 69 -0.33 2.79 16.08
N ARG A 70 0.37 2.09 16.97
CA ARG A 70 1.83 1.94 16.89
C ARG A 70 2.29 1.18 15.64
N LEU A 71 1.48 0.25 15.11
CA LEU A 71 1.80 -0.41 13.82
C LEU A 71 1.74 0.60 12.66
N TRP A 72 0.77 1.50 12.66
CA TRP A 72 0.72 2.59 11.70
C TRP A 72 1.93 3.53 11.85
N GLU A 73 2.29 3.91 13.08
CA GLU A 73 3.47 4.72 13.39
C GLU A 73 4.77 4.08 12.86
N MET A 74 4.95 2.78 13.09
CA MET A 74 6.09 2.04 12.55
C MET A 74 6.06 1.96 11.02
N GLY A 75 4.90 1.67 10.44
CA GLY A 75 4.68 1.63 8.99
C GLY A 75 4.95 2.97 8.32
N SER A 76 4.60 4.08 9.01
CA SER A 76 4.84 5.44 8.49
C SER A 76 6.32 5.82 8.38
N ARG A 77 7.21 5.08 9.01
CA ARG A 77 8.67 5.23 8.90
C ARG A 77 9.29 4.39 7.78
N THR A 78 8.46 3.62 7.03
CA THR A 78 8.99 2.75 5.97
C THR A 78 9.40 3.59 4.75
N PRO A 79 10.71 3.60 4.38
CA PRO A 79 11.18 4.26 3.19
C PRO A 79 10.49 3.74 1.95
N GLY A 80 10.32 4.11 0.93
CA GLY A 80 9.83 3.48 -0.31
C GLY A 80 8.31 3.59 -0.49
N ALA A 81 7.52 2.83 0.23
CA ALA A 81 6.07 2.81 0.01
C ALA A 81 5.40 4.14 0.33
N LEU A 82 5.76 4.78 1.46
CA LEU A 82 5.22 6.09 1.85
C LEU A 82 5.79 7.22 0.98
N GLY A 83 7.10 7.21 0.71
CA GLY A 83 7.69 8.22 -0.18
C GLY A 83 7.09 8.14 -1.59
N LEU A 84 6.87 6.94 -2.13
CA LEU A 84 6.20 6.73 -3.41
C LEU A 84 4.74 7.22 -3.34
N ARG A 85 4.01 6.91 -2.26
CA ARG A 85 2.63 7.34 -2.05
C ARG A 85 2.49 8.86 -2.06
N GLU A 86 3.31 9.55 -1.27
CA GLU A 86 3.28 11.01 -1.14
C GLU A 86 3.61 11.70 -2.48
N ILE A 87 4.60 11.18 -3.19
CA ILE A 87 4.98 11.69 -4.51
C ILE A 87 3.87 11.46 -5.53
N ALA A 88 3.24 10.28 -5.51
CA ALA A 88 2.22 9.91 -6.48
C ALA A 88 0.88 10.61 -6.24
N LEU A 89 0.55 10.96 -5.00
CA LEU A 89 -0.78 11.44 -4.61
C LEU A 89 -1.30 12.62 -5.45
N PRO A 90 -0.53 13.69 -5.75
CA PRO A 90 -1.00 14.77 -6.63
C PRO A 90 -1.37 14.30 -8.04
N TYR A 91 -0.61 13.35 -8.59
CA TYR A 91 -0.86 12.78 -9.91
C TYR A 91 -2.10 11.88 -9.91
N LEU A 92 -2.29 11.09 -8.85
CA LEU A 92 -3.49 10.26 -8.68
C LEU A 92 -4.75 11.13 -8.61
N HIS A 93 -4.71 12.25 -7.89
CA HIS A 93 -5.82 13.22 -7.86
C HIS A 93 -6.09 13.83 -9.24
N ALA A 94 -5.05 14.18 -10.00
CA ALA A 94 -5.19 14.72 -11.34
C ALA A 94 -5.81 13.71 -12.33
N ILE A 95 -5.47 12.43 -12.21
CA ILE A 95 -6.10 11.36 -13.00
C ILE A 95 -7.56 11.21 -12.56
N GLN A 96 -7.80 11.03 -11.26
CA GLN A 96 -9.12 10.75 -10.70
C GLN A 96 -10.14 11.84 -11.05
N SER A 97 -9.74 13.13 -11.02
CA SER A 97 -10.60 14.25 -11.37
C SER A 97 -11.07 14.20 -12.83
N ARG A 98 -10.28 13.61 -13.74
CA ARG A 98 -10.60 13.46 -15.17
C ARG A 98 -11.39 12.18 -15.44
N VAL A 99 -10.91 11.06 -14.88
CA VAL A 99 -11.48 9.73 -15.15
C VAL A 99 -12.78 9.52 -14.36
N ARG A 100 -12.90 10.10 -13.15
CA ARG A 100 -14.05 9.98 -12.25
C ARG A 100 -14.43 8.51 -11.94
N GLN A 101 -13.41 7.66 -11.89
CA GLN A 101 -13.48 6.25 -11.54
C GLN A 101 -12.42 5.94 -10.47
N HIS A 102 -11.96 4.70 -10.33
CA HIS A 102 -10.89 4.39 -9.43
C HIS A 102 -9.53 4.73 -10.04
N THR A 103 -8.69 5.37 -9.25
CA THR A 103 -7.27 5.57 -9.57
C THR A 103 -6.44 4.98 -8.44
N GLN A 104 -5.40 4.23 -8.77
CA GLN A 104 -4.69 3.39 -7.81
C GLN A 104 -3.18 3.47 -7.98
N LEU A 105 -2.49 3.30 -6.86
CA LEU A 105 -1.05 3.07 -6.78
C LEU A 105 -0.82 1.68 -6.19
N LEU A 106 -0.10 0.83 -6.89
CA LEU A 106 0.17 -0.54 -6.47
C LEU A 106 1.66 -0.85 -6.58
N VAL A 107 2.14 -1.72 -5.70
CA VAL A 107 3.52 -2.24 -5.71
C VAL A 107 3.51 -3.76 -5.64
N ARG A 108 4.60 -4.40 -6.06
CA ARG A 108 4.76 -5.85 -5.93
C ARG A 108 5.13 -6.22 -4.48
N SER A 109 4.50 -7.26 -3.98
CA SER A 109 4.82 -7.86 -2.68
C SER A 109 4.83 -9.39 -2.81
N GLY A 110 5.99 -9.95 -3.14
CA GLY A 110 6.11 -11.38 -3.47
C GLY A 110 5.39 -11.72 -4.77
N LEU A 111 4.43 -12.65 -4.71
CA LEU A 111 3.57 -13.05 -5.81
C LEU A 111 2.20 -12.34 -5.79
N ASP A 112 2.09 -11.23 -5.06
CA ASP A 112 0.88 -10.43 -4.97
C ASP A 112 1.18 -8.97 -5.33
N VAL A 113 0.15 -8.20 -5.60
CA VAL A 113 0.17 -6.74 -5.65
C VAL A 113 -0.40 -6.19 -4.35
N LEU A 114 0.31 -5.26 -3.74
CA LEU A 114 -0.15 -4.51 -2.56
C LEU A 114 -0.71 -3.17 -3.02
N VAL A 115 -1.92 -2.85 -2.59
CA VAL A 115 -2.58 -1.56 -2.86
C VAL A 115 -2.05 -0.53 -1.86
N ILE A 116 -1.27 0.44 -2.35
CA ILE A 116 -0.69 1.52 -1.54
C ILE A 116 -1.66 2.70 -1.41
N GLU A 117 -2.36 3.03 -2.48
CA GLU A 117 -3.35 4.10 -2.49
C GLU A 117 -4.48 3.80 -3.48
N ARG A 118 -5.70 4.25 -3.13
CA ARG A 118 -6.86 4.20 -4.00
C ARG A 118 -7.72 5.45 -3.81
N LEU A 119 -7.91 6.20 -4.87
CA LEU A 119 -8.88 7.27 -4.96
C LEU A 119 -10.09 6.78 -5.76
N SER A 120 -11.29 7.06 -5.29
CA SER A 120 -12.55 6.57 -5.90
C SER A 120 -13.54 7.71 -6.03
N ALA A 121 -14.26 7.77 -7.15
CA ALA A 121 -15.45 8.59 -7.24
C ALA A 121 -16.63 7.88 -6.56
N ARG A 122 -17.70 8.65 -6.27
CA ARG A 122 -18.87 8.13 -5.56
C ARG A 122 -19.59 7.04 -6.36
N ASP A 123 -19.67 7.23 -7.67
CA ASP A 123 -20.38 6.36 -8.61
C ASP A 123 -19.40 5.53 -9.45
N ALA A 124 -18.22 5.20 -8.89
CA ALA A 124 -17.22 4.39 -9.56
C ALA A 124 -17.71 2.93 -9.68
N VAL A 125 -17.26 2.25 -10.74
CA VAL A 125 -17.53 0.83 -10.98
C VAL A 125 -17.04 -0.04 -9.80
N VAL A 126 -17.58 -1.24 -9.68
CA VAL A 126 -17.14 -2.19 -8.65
C VAL A 126 -15.63 -2.49 -8.76
N ASN A 127 -14.96 -2.54 -7.60
CA ASN A 127 -13.51 -2.78 -7.53
C ASN A 127 -13.14 -3.51 -6.24
N ALA A 128 -12.38 -4.59 -6.36
CA ALA A 128 -11.92 -5.41 -5.24
C ALA A 128 -10.79 -4.78 -4.42
N SER A 129 -10.13 -3.73 -4.92
CA SER A 129 -8.96 -3.16 -4.26
C SER A 129 -9.32 -2.43 -2.97
N ILE A 130 -8.56 -2.68 -1.92
CA ILE A 130 -8.63 -1.97 -0.63
C ILE A 130 -7.21 -1.54 -0.29
N VAL A 131 -7.01 -0.31 0.19
CA VAL A 131 -5.69 0.17 0.62
C VAL A 131 -5.14 -0.73 1.72
N GLY A 132 -3.90 -1.22 1.57
CA GLY A 132 -3.30 -2.25 2.42
C GLY A 132 -3.69 -3.69 2.04
N GLY A 133 -4.67 -3.88 1.15
CA GLY A 133 -5.07 -5.19 0.65
C GLY A 133 -4.11 -5.74 -0.39
N ARG A 134 -4.15 -7.07 -0.58
CA ARG A 134 -3.34 -7.82 -1.54
C ARG A 134 -4.23 -8.45 -2.60
N ILE A 135 -3.78 -8.42 -3.83
CA ILE A 135 -4.43 -9.06 -4.96
C ILE A 135 -3.41 -10.02 -5.57
N PRO A 136 -3.72 -11.30 -5.82
CA PRO A 136 -2.83 -12.19 -6.53
C PRO A 136 -2.40 -11.56 -7.87
N ILE A 137 -1.09 -11.57 -8.14
CA ILE A 137 -0.48 -10.75 -9.18
C ILE A 137 -1.06 -11.00 -10.58
N GLN A 138 -1.54 -12.22 -10.85
CA GLN A 138 -2.13 -12.60 -12.14
C GLN A 138 -3.53 -12.05 -12.40
N HIS A 139 -4.21 -11.46 -11.37
CA HIS A 139 -5.60 -11.04 -11.50
C HIS A 139 -5.78 -9.55 -11.86
N SER A 140 -4.69 -8.79 -12.03
CA SER A 140 -4.78 -7.37 -12.30
C SER A 140 -3.83 -6.88 -13.39
N SER A 141 -4.23 -5.84 -14.12
CA SER A 141 -3.36 -5.15 -15.07
C SER A 141 -2.05 -4.67 -14.42
N SER A 142 -2.11 -4.14 -13.19
CA SER A 142 -0.93 -3.77 -12.41
C SER A 142 0.01 -4.95 -12.17
N GLY A 143 -0.54 -6.11 -11.84
CA GLY A 143 0.25 -7.31 -11.63
C GLY A 143 0.94 -7.78 -12.91
N ILE A 144 0.26 -7.73 -14.05
CA ILE A 144 0.85 -8.07 -15.35
C ILE A 144 2.00 -7.12 -15.72
N VAL A 145 1.81 -5.80 -15.49
CA VAL A 145 2.89 -4.82 -15.71
C VAL A 145 4.08 -5.10 -14.79
N LEU A 146 3.85 -5.42 -13.51
CA LEU A 146 4.91 -5.73 -12.55
C LEU A 146 5.65 -7.03 -12.91
N LEU A 147 4.96 -8.05 -13.42
CA LEU A 147 5.58 -9.27 -13.95
C LEU A 147 6.39 -8.99 -15.22
N ALA A 148 5.88 -8.14 -16.11
CA ALA A 148 6.54 -7.80 -17.37
C ALA A 148 7.88 -7.07 -17.16
N HIS A 149 8.03 -6.38 -16.04
CA HIS A 149 9.20 -5.58 -15.71
C HIS A 149 9.91 -6.03 -14.43
N ALA A 150 9.61 -7.25 -13.95
CA ALA A 150 10.34 -7.81 -12.82
C ALA A 150 11.82 -7.99 -13.22
N ASP A 151 12.72 -7.48 -12.35
CA ASP A 151 14.14 -7.64 -12.54
C ASP A 151 14.49 -9.13 -12.45
N THR A 152 15.00 -9.67 -13.52
CA THR A 152 15.47 -11.05 -13.64
C THR A 152 16.99 -11.13 -13.37
N GLU A 153 17.54 -10.21 -12.57
CA GLU A 153 18.98 -10.24 -12.23
C GLU A 153 19.41 -11.54 -11.55
N ARG A 154 18.46 -12.32 -11.05
CA ARG A 154 18.69 -13.72 -10.65
C ARG A 154 18.06 -14.62 -11.71
N ALA A 155 18.89 -15.20 -12.54
CA ALA A 155 18.51 -16.13 -13.61
C ALA A 155 17.65 -17.33 -13.12
N ASP A 156 17.59 -17.57 -11.82
CA ASP A 156 16.83 -18.66 -11.19
C ASP A 156 15.44 -18.23 -10.64
N ASP A 157 15.06 -16.96 -10.71
CA ASP A 157 13.79 -16.48 -10.14
C ASP A 157 12.79 -16.07 -11.23
N ASP A 158 12.34 -17.04 -12.04
CA ASP A 158 11.23 -16.83 -12.97
C ASP A 158 9.91 -16.67 -12.21
N LEU A 159 9.58 -15.40 -11.91
CA LEU A 159 8.33 -15.06 -11.21
C LEU A 159 7.09 -15.54 -11.94
N VAL A 160 7.10 -15.57 -13.27
CA VAL A 160 5.98 -16.06 -14.07
C VAL A 160 5.80 -17.56 -13.86
N ALA A 161 6.89 -18.33 -13.85
CA ALA A 161 6.85 -19.76 -13.53
C ALA A 161 6.31 -20.00 -12.12
N ARG A 162 6.77 -19.26 -11.12
CA ARG A 162 6.28 -19.36 -9.73
C ARG A 162 4.80 -19.03 -9.59
N VAL A 163 4.29 -18.05 -10.35
CA VAL A 163 2.84 -17.74 -10.37
C VAL A 163 2.07 -18.90 -10.98
N ILE A 164 2.58 -19.51 -12.06
CA ILE A 164 1.95 -20.68 -12.68
C ILE A 164 1.94 -21.88 -11.73
N GLU A 165 3.04 -22.14 -11.03
CA GLU A 165 3.16 -23.21 -10.03
C GLU A 165 2.20 -23.01 -8.84
N ARG A 166 2.02 -21.76 -8.39
CA ARG A 166 1.03 -21.43 -7.34
C ARG A 166 -0.42 -21.69 -7.79
N GLY A 167 -0.66 -21.68 -9.09
CA GLY A 167 -1.98 -21.80 -9.70
C GLY A 167 -2.62 -20.46 -9.99
N LEU A 168 -3.31 -20.36 -11.12
CA LEU A 168 -3.90 -19.09 -11.59
C LEU A 168 -5.24 -18.76 -10.94
N SER A 169 -5.99 -19.79 -10.48
CA SER A 169 -7.28 -19.63 -9.75
C SER A 169 -8.23 -18.63 -10.43
N PRO A 170 -8.68 -18.87 -11.66
CA PRO A 170 -9.52 -17.92 -12.41
C PRO A 170 -10.82 -17.61 -11.64
N ILE A 171 -11.23 -16.33 -11.63
CA ILE A 171 -12.40 -15.82 -10.90
C ILE A 171 -13.61 -15.72 -11.82
N THR A 172 -13.41 -15.21 -13.05
CA THR A 172 -14.45 -15.04 -14.06
C THR A 172 -14.13 -15.88 -15.30
N GLU A 173 -15.02 -15.87 -16.29
CA GLU A 173 -14.76 -16.54 -17.57
C GLU A 173 -13.61 -15.89 -18.36
N THR A 174 -13.41 -14.60 -18.22
CA THR A 174 -12.35 -13.84 -18.91
C THR A 174 -11.02 -13.83 -18.18
N SER A 175 -10.94 -14.35 -16.94
CA SER A 175 -9.69 -14.48 -16.17
C SER A 175 -8.70 -15.38 -16.89
N LEU A 176 -7.40 -15.14 -16.67
CA LEU A 176 -6.33 -16.00 -17.20
C LEU A 176 -6.43 -17.40 -16.57
N ARG A 177 -6.45 -18.44 -17.42
CA ARG A 177 -6.65 -19.85 -17.02
C ARG A 177 -5.43 -20.70 -17.21
N THR A 178 -4.54 -20.33 -18.15
CA THR A 178 -3.38 -21.14 -18.52
C THR A 178 -2.09 -20.33 -18.40
N GLY A 179 -0.98 -21.04 -18.14
CA GLY A 179 0.34 -20.42 -18.10
C GLY A 179 0.71 -19.71 -19.41
N ASN A 180 0.25 -20.21 -20.56
CA ASN A 180 0.50 -19.57 -21.85
C ASN A 180 -0.24 -18.22 -21.95
N GLN A 181 -1.52 -18.16 -21.52
CA GLN A 181 -2.25 -16.89 -21.46
C GLN A 181 -1.55 -15.87 -20.57
N LEU A 182 -1.01 -16.29 -19.42
CA LEU A 182 -0.24 -15.40 -18.54
C LEU A 182 1.03 -14.91 -19.23
N ARG A 183 1.82 -15.80 -19.86
CA ARG A 183 3.04 -15.42 -20.61
C ARG A 183 2.71 -14.44 -21.74
N ASP A 184 1.68 -14.72 -22.52
CA ASP A 184 1.24 -13.82 -23.59
C ASP A 184 0.82 -12.44 -23.08
N ALA A 185 0.13 -12.37 -21.93
CA ALA A 185 -0.24 -11.10 -21.31
C ALA A 185 0.99 -10.31 -20.82
N VAL A 186 1.94 -10.99 -20.20
CA VAL A 186 3.22 -10.40 -19.74
C VAL A 186 4.05 -9.90 -20.93
N ASP A 187 4.16 -10.67 -22.00
CA ASP A 187 4.91 -10.29 -23.20
C ASP A 187 4.27 -9.12 -23.94
N ARG A 188 2.93 -9.07 -24.01
CA ARG A 188 2.21 -7.88 -24.52
C ARG A 188 2.54 -6.66 -23.66
N ALA A 189 2.40 -6.76 -22.33
CA ALA A 189 2.69 -5.64 -21.45
C ALA A 189 4.13 -5.14 -21.55
N ARG A 190 5.10 -6.05 -21.81
CA ARG A 190 6.50 -5.68 -22.03
C ARG A 190 6.70 -4.91 -23.33
N ARG A 191 6.03 -5.31 -24.41
CA ARG A 191 6.10 -4.62 -25.71
C ARG A 191 5.37 -3.29 -25.69
N ASP A 192 4.15 -3.29 -25.16
CA ASP A 192 3.23 -2.15 -25.27
C ASP A 192 3.46 -1.12 -24.15
N GLY A 193 4.15 -1.51 -23.06
CA GLY A 193 4.42 -0.65 -21.90
C GLY A 193 3.20 -0.38 -21.03
N TYR A 194 2.14 -1.17 -21.17
CA TYR A 194 0.94 -1.14 -20.32
C TYR A 194 0.22 -2.49 -20.37
N ALA A 195 -0.74 -2.70 -19.47
CA ALA A 195 -1.61 -3.86 -19.50
C ALA A 195 -3.07 -3.47 -19.27
N VAL A 196 -3.96 -4.29 -19.80
CA VAL A 196 -5.42 -4.22 -19.58
C VAL A 196 -5.90 -5.55 -19.02
N SER A 197 -6.74 -5.51 -17.98
CA SER A 197 -7.44 -6.66 -17.41
C SER A 197 -8.95 -6.41 -17.51
N ALA A 198 -9.59 -6.95 -18.52
CA ALA A 198 -11.01 -6.76 -18.80
C ALA A 198 -11.83 -7.90 -18.19
N GLY A 199 -12.64 -7.58 -17.17
CA GLY A 199 -13.54 -8.54 -16.54
C GLY A 199 -12.87 -9.63 -15.70
N TRP A 200 -11.59 -9.50 -15.30
CA TRP A 200 -10.85 -10.60 -14.65
C TRP A 200 -11.25 -10.87 -13.20
N ILE A 201 -11.76 -9.88 -12.48
CA ILE A 201 -12.27 -10.01 -11.11
C ILE A 201 -13.78 -9.78 -11.07
N PHE A 202 -14.23 -8.71 -11.69
CA PHE A 202 -15.64 -8.38 -11.92
C PHE A 202 -15.85 -8.15 -13.41
N GLU A 203 -16.84 -8.80 -14.00
CA GLU A 203 -17.11 -8.73 -15.43
C GLU A 203 -17.39 -7.30 -15.92
N GLU A 204 -17.98 -6.48 -15.04
CA GLU A 204 -18.37 -5.08 -15.31
C GLU A 204 -17.19 -4.11 -15.24
N SER A 205 -16.01 -4.56 -14.82
CA SER A 205 -14.85 -3.68 -14.62
C SER A 205 -13.65 -4.09 -15.47
N ARG A 206 -12.88 -3.10 -15.91
CA ARG A 206 -11.56 -3.33 -16.50
C ARG A 206 -10.51 -2.43 -15.87
N GLY A 207 -9.35 -3.01 -15.62
CA GLY A 207 -8.17 -2.31 -15.11
C GLY A 207 -7.20 -1.97 -16.22
N ILE A 208 -6.61 -0.78 -16.18
CA ILE A 208 -5.55 -0.33 -17.09
C ILE A 208 -4.39 0.16 -16.22
N ALA A 209 -3.17 -0.33 -16.47
CA ALA A 209 -2.00 -0.01 -15.67
C ALA A 209 -0.77 0.30 -16.52
N VAL A 210 0.06 1.23 -16.03
CA VAL A 210 1.37 1.54 -16.58
C VAL A 210 2.44 1.50 -15.49
N PRO A 211 3.73 1.23 -15.82
CA PRO A 211 4.81 1.17 -14.84
C PRO A 211 5.25 2.55 -14.36
N ILE A 212 5.57 2.66 -13.09
CA ILE A 212 6.33 3.76 -12.48
C ILE A 212 7.78 3.31 -12.36
N ARG A 213 8.73 4.10 -12.86
CA ARG A 213 10.15 3.78 -12.86
C ARG A 213 10.89 4.58 -11.81
N GLY A 214 11.69 3.92 -11.02
CA GLY A 214 12.65 4.51 -10.10
C GLY A 214 14.02 4.73 -10.75
N SER A 215 15.06 4.80 -9.92
CA SER A 215 16.44 4.89 -10.37
C SER A 215 16.81 3.71 -11.27
N GLN A 216 17.71 3.94 -12.24
CA GLN A 216 18.18 2.93 -13.20
C GLN A 216 17.09 2.27 -14.07
N GLY A 217 15.88 2.89 -14.13
CA GLY A 217 14.76 2.35 -14.92
C GLY A 217 14.01 1.17 -14.30
N VAL A 218 14.38 0.78 -13.07
CA VAL A 218 13.70 -0.31 -12.33
C VAL A 218 12.25 0.08 -12.04
N VAL A 219 11.31 -0.82 -12.32
CA VAL A 219 9.89 -0.59 -12.03
C VAL A 219 9.64 -0.78 -10.53
N VAL A 220 9.25 0.30 -9.86
CA VAL A 220 9.00 0.33 -8.41
C VAL A 220 7.53 0.21 -8.04
N GLY A 221 6.64 0.41 -8.99
CA GLY A 221 5.20 0.32 -8.80
C GLY A 221 4.44 0.56 -10.10
N THR A 222 3.14 0.68 -10.00
CA THR A 222 2.24 0.98 -11.12
C THR A 222 1.23 2.05 -10.71
N VAL A 223 0.88 2.92 -11.65
CA VAL A 223 -0.35 3.72 -11.59
C VAL A 223 -1.38 3.08 -12.50
N SER A 224 -2.61 2.99 -12.03
CA SER A 224 -3.70 2.32 -12.75
C SER A 224 -5.04 2.98 -12.52
N VAL A 225 -5.97 2.71 -13.42
CA VAL A 225 -7.39 3.02 -13.26
C VAL A 225 -8.21 1.74 -13.36
N VAL A 226 -9.35 1.71 -12.65
CA VAL A 226 -10.39 0.71 -12.85
C VAL A 226 -11.64 1.45 -13.28
N ILE A 227 -12.15 1.09 -14.44
CA ILE A 227 -13.24 1.75 -15.16
C ILE A 227 -14.28 0.72 -15.58
N PRO A 228 -15.49 1.12 -16.03
CA PRO A 228 -16.45 0.20 -16.64
C PRO A 228 -15.83 -0.61 -17.77
N ASN A 229 -16.21 -1.88 -17.87
CA ASN A 229 -15.75 -2.78 -18.91
C ASN A 229 -16.64 -2.62 -20.16
N ASP A 230 -16.39 -1.56 -20.88
CA ASP A 230 -17.02 -1.26 -22.16
C ASP A 230 -15.99 -1.35 -23.31
N ASP A 231 -16.42 -1.22 -24.54
CA ASP A 231 -15.57 -1.31 -25.73
C ASP A 231 -14.84 0.01 -26.06
N SER A 232 -14.88 1.01 -25.17
CA SER A 232 -14.23 2.31 -25.39
C SER A 232 -12.70 2.14 -25.58
N PRO A 233 -12.09 2.87 -26.53
CA PRO A 233 -10.64 2.86 -26.72
C PRO A 233 -9.90 3.26 -25.45
N VAL A 234 -8.78 2.61 -25.19
CA VAL A 234 -7.98 2.86 -23.97
C VAL A 234 -6.82 3.85 -24.18
N ASP A 235 -6.56 4.25 -25.43
CA ASP A 235 -5.37 5.02 -25.82
C ASP A 235 -5.22 6.34 -25.05
N ASP A 236 -6.30 7.09 -24.89
CA ASP A 236 -6.28 8.36 -24.16
C ASP A 236 -6.03 8.16 -22.67
N LEU A 237 -6.58 7.08 -22.09
CA LEU A 237 -6.32 6.71 -20.70
C LEU A 237 -4.88 6.25 -20.51
N VAL A 238 -4.36 5.43 -21.41
CA VAL A 238 -2.95 4.99 -21.39
C VAL A 238 -2.03 6.21 -21.50
N ARG A 239 -2.34 7.17 -22.38
CA ARG A 239 -1.55 8.41 -22.50
C ARG A 239 -1.58 9.23 -21.21
N LEU A 240 -2.75 9.39 -20.60
CA LEU A 240 -2.90 10.08 -19.31
C LEU A 240 -2.11 9.40 -18.20
N LEU A 241 -2.20 8.08 -18.10
CA LEU A 241 -1.47 7.28 -17.11
C LEU A 241 0.04 7.38 -17.32
N ARG A 242 0.53 7.33 -18.57
CA ARG A 242 1.97 7.47 -18.88
C ARG A 242 2.50 8.83 -18.45
N LEU A 243 1.81 9.92 -18.78
CA LEU A 243 2.20 11.28 -18.35
C LEU A 243 2.30 11.37 -16.82
N ALA A 244 1.35 10.77 -16.10
CA ALA A 244 1.39 10.74 -14.65
C ALA A 244 2.55 9.87 -14.12
N ALA A 245 2.76 8.69 -14.71
CA ALA A 245 3.86 7.79 -14.33
C ALA A 245 5.23 8.41 -14.57
N GLU A 246 5.42 9.13 -15.67
CA GLU A 246 6.63 9.90 -15.98
C GLU A 246 6.85 10.99 -14.93
N GLY A 247 5.81 11.78 -14.61
CA GLY A 247 5.91 12.81 -13.59
C GLY A 247 6.24 12.26 -12.20
N ILE A 248 5.65 11.11 -11.82
CA ILE A 248 5.97 10.41 -10.58
C ILE A 248 7.42 9.92 -10.61
N SER A 249 7.86 9.29 -11.70
CA SER A 249 9.22 8.78 -11.87
C SER A 249 10.26 9.89 -11.76
N ASP A 250 10.02 11.02 -12.41
CA ASP A 250 10.88 12.20 -12.33
C ASP A 250 10.93 12.78 -10.92
N ALA A 251 9.81 12.83 -10.22
CA ALA A 251 9.76 13.32 -8.85
C ALA A 251 10.49 12.37 -7.88
N LEU A 252 10.39 11.06 -8.10
CA LEU A 252 11.15 10.04 -7.37
C LEU A 252 12.66 10.24 -7.57
N LEU A 253 13.11 10.35 -8.81
CA LEU A 253 14.52 10.55 -9.12
C LEU A 253 15.07 11.80 -8.43
N ARG A 254 14.33 12.92 -8.47
CA ARG A 254 14.73 14.15 -7.78
C ARG A 254 14.79 14.02 -6.26
N SER A 255 13.99 13.15 -5.68
CA SER A 255 13.92 12.93 -4.23
C SER A 255 15.06 12.05 -3.70
N TYR A 256 15.62 11.18 -4.54
CA TYR A 256 16.72 10.28 -4.18
C TYR A 256 18.09 10.75 -4.65
N LEU A 257 18.20 11.94 -5.27
CA LEU A 257 19.49 12.49 -5.66
C LEU A 257 20.33 12.87 -4.44
N PRO A 258 21.68 12.65 -4.47
CA PRO A 258 22.55 13.01 -3.38
C PRO A 258 22.44 14.51 -3.03
N PRO A 259 22.61 14.88 -1.75
CA PRO A 259 22.71 16.28 -1.35
C PRO A 259 23.82 16.97 -2.16
N GLY A 260 23.50 18.09 -2.82
CA GLY A 260 24.43 18.81 -3.69
C GLY A 260 24.29 18.53 -5.18
N HIS A 261 23.49 17.55 -5.60
CA HIS A 261 23.16 17.41 -7.01
C HIS A 261 22.29 18.61 -7.48
N PRO A 262 22.57 19.25 -8.66
CA PRO A 262 21.84 20.45 -9.10
C PRO A 262 20.32 20.29 -9.20
N GLN A 263 19.85 19.07 -9.42
CA GLN A 263 18.42 18.72 -9.52
C GLN A 263 17.85 18.11 -8.23
N ALA A 264 18.66 17.93 -7.17
CA ALA A 264 18.17 17.47 -5.89
C ALA A 264 17.31 18.55 -5.25
N ARG A 265 16.12 18.20 -4.78
CA ARG A 265 15.37 19.11 -3.89
C ARG A 265 16.19 19.29 -2.61
N PRO A 266 16.43 20.53 -2.13
CA PRO A 266 17.12 20.76 -0.88
C PRO A 266 16.40 20.00 0.25
N GLY A 267 17.06 18.96 0.77
CA GLY A 267 16.58 18.23 1.90
C GLY A 267 15.92 16.87 1.63
N GLY A 268 15.53 16.54 0.38
CA GLY A 268 14.77 15.34 0.05
C GLY A 268 13.46 15.24 0.86
N ILE A 269 12.55 14.35 0.47
CA ILE A 269 11.28 14.12 1.20
C ILE A 269 11.52 13.75 2.67
N TYR A 270 12.58 13.00 2.95
CA TYR A 270 12.96 12.61 4.32
C TYR A 270 13.33 13.79 5.22
N ARG A 271 14.10 14.76 4.71
CA ARG A 271 14.44 15.96 5.50
C ARG A 271 13.24 16.86 5.72
N GLN A 272 12.28 16.91 4.79
CA GLN A 272 11.05 17.68 5.00
C GLN A 272 10.15 17.03 6.06
N LEU A 273 10.04 15.70 6.08
CA LEU A 273 9.27 14.99 7.12
C LEU A 273 9.95 15.08 8.49
N VAL A 274 11.26 14.86 8.56
CA VAL A 274 12.04 15.00 9.80
C VAL A 274 12.05 16.46 10.26
N SER A 275 12.31 17.43 9.36
CA SER A 275 12.33 18.84 9.74
C SER A 275 10.95 19.42 10.05
N SER A 276 9.87 18.90 9.48
CA SER A 276 8.52 19.27 9.88
C SER A 276 8.14 18.63 11.23
N SER A 277 8.58 17.42 11.52
CA SER A 277 8.43 16.77 12.83
C SER A 277 9.24 17.50 13.91
N GLU A 278 10.52 17.81 13.65
CA GLU A 278 11.35 18.58 14.58
C GLU A 278 10.81 20.00 14.80
N ARG A 279 10.33 20.67 13.75
CA ARG A 279 9.67 21.97 13.88
C ARG A 279 8.34 21.91 14.61
N SER A 280 7.56 20.83 14.38
CA SER A 280 6.31 20.63 15.11
C SER A 280 6.57 20.34 16.57
N MET A 281 7.58 19.52 16.90
CA MET A 281 7.97 19.27 18.28
C MET A 281 8.52 20.53 18.95
N ALA A 282 9.41 21.26 18.31
CA ALA A 282 9.91 22.54 18.82
C ALA A 282 8.80 23.57 19.01
N TYR A 283 7.81 23.61 18.12
CA TYR A 283 6.64 24.47 18.27
C TYR A 283 5.78 24.06 19.46
N PHE A 284 5.55 22.76 19.67
CA PHE A 284 4.83 22.26 20.84
C PHE A 284 5.58 22.50 22.15
N GLU A 285 6.90 22.31 22.16
CA GLU A 285 7.76 22.62 23.30
C GLU A 285 7.67 24.11 23.66
N HIS A 286 7.75 24.99 22.66
CA HIS A 286 7.59 26.43 22.85
C HIS A 286 6.19 26.82 23.34
N LEU A 287 5.12 26.19 22.82
CA LEU A 287 3.75 26.38 23.33
C LEU A 287 3.59 25.93 24.78
N LEU A 288 4.25 24.83 25.16
CA LEU A 288 4.23 24.34 26.54
C LEU A 288 5.03 25.24 27.48
N GLU A 289 6.13 25.83 27.01
CA GLU A 289 6.90 26.82 27.76
C GLU A 289 6.13 28.15 27.92
N GLU A 290 5.47 28.65 26.87
CA GLU A 290 4.68 29.89 26.94
C GLU A 290 3.38 29.75 27.75
N HIS A 291 2.77 28.56 27.81
CA HIS A 291 1.49 28.34 28.46
C HIS A 291 1.60 27.45 29.72
N GLY A 292 2.77 26.91 30.02
CA GLY A 292 3.03 26.09 31.20
C GLY A 292 2.82 26.87 32.51
N ASP A 293 3.08 28.15 32.52
CA ASP A 293 2.83 29.03 33.68
C ASP A 293 1.33 29.39 33.83
N ALA A 294 0.53 29.33 32.75
CA ALA A 294 -0.90 29.65 32.77
C ALA A 294 -1.80 28.53 33.30
N VAL A 295 -1.31 27.29 33.29
CA VAL A 295 -2.06 26.11 33.81
C VAL A 295 -2.00 26.02 35.35
N HIS A 296 -1.03 26.67 35.98
CA HIS A 296 -0.93 26.72 37.45
C HIS A 296 -1.79 27.79 38.09
N ASP A 297 -2.24 28.82 37.34
CA ASP A 297 -3.05 29.92 37.84
C ASP A 297 -4.52 29.90 37.36
N GLY A 298 -5.19 28.79 37.34
CA GLY A 298 -6.64 28.59 37.43
C GLY A 298 -7.61 29.59 36.75
N HIS A 299 -7.21 30.30 35.66
CA HIS A 299 -8.08 31.20 34.92
C HIS A 299 -7.96 30.99 33.40
N LEU A 300 -8.75 30.07 32.91
CA LEU A 300 -9.15 30.06 31.50
C LEU A 300 -10.44 30.90 31.37
N ALA A 301 -10.25 32.21 31.07
CA ALA A 301 -11.35 33.02 30.58
C ALA A 301 -11.65 32.66 29.13
N ALA A 302 -12.90 32.33 28.89
CA ALA A 302 -13.48 32.20 27.55
C ALA A 302 -13.36 33.56 26.82
N ASP A 303 -12.68 33.61 25.71
CA ASP A 303 -12.89 34.53 24.58
C ASP A 303 -11.88 34.24 23.46
N VAL A 304 -12.25 33.35 22.59
CA VAL A 304 -11.66 33.32 21.22
C VAL A 304 -12.81 33.17 20.23
N GLU A 305 -13.29 34.31 19.72
CA GLU A 305 -14.11 34.33 18.51
C GLU A 305 -13.24 33.99 17.27
N PRO A 306 -13.68 33.16 16.33
CA PRO A 306 -12.96 32.92 15.09
C PRO A 306 -13.25 34.03 14.07
N GLN A 307 -12.26 34.82 13.75
CA GLN A 307 -12.29 35.67 12.55
C GLN A 307 -11.94 34.83 11.32
N LEU A 308 -12.98 34.35 10.63
CA LEU A 308 -12.92 33.92 9.23
C LEU A 308 -13.31 35.13 8.35
N ARG A 309 -12.36 35.62 7.59
CA ARG A 309 -12.60 36.27 6.28
C ARG A 309 -11.57 35.82 5.28
#